data_84af8cea6ecf083660ac830cd7f539f9
#
_entry.id   84af8cea6ecf083660ac830cd7f539f9
#
_cell.length_a   1.000
_cell.length_b   1.000
_cell.length_c   1.000
_cell.angle_alpha   90.00
_cell.angle_beta   90.00
_cell.angle_gamma   90.00
#
_symmetry.space_group_name_H-M   'P 1'
#
loop_
_entity.id
_entity.type
_entity.pdbx_description
1 polymer ?
#
loop_
_entity_poly.entity_id
_entity_poly.type
_entity_poly.pdbx_seq_one_letter_code
_entity_poly.pdbx_strand_id
1 'polypeptide(L)'
;MSSFNIFSITWIAIAVVIFFSLFYVVAPYGRHLKEGWGPNVSARFGWVFMESPCVVLMLILAAGTWESLNLVQGIFLALWLTHYVHRTFIWPYRVNMSGKEMPLTIALSAFFFNIITVSYTHLTLPTIYS
;
A
#
# COMPACT_ATOMS: atom_id res chain seq x y z
N MET A 1 16.11 23.11 5.39
CA MET A 1 15.29 22.06 4.70
C MET A 1 14.03 21.86 5.51
N SER A 2 12.86 21.88 4.89
CA SER A 2 11.62 21.62 5.63
C SER A 2 11.54 20.15 6.06
N SER A 3 10.80 19.86 7.14
CA SER A 3 10.57 18.47 7.60
C SER A 3 10.01 17.58 6.47
N PHE A 4 9.23 18.19 5.58
CA PHE A 4 8.71 17.56 4.36
C PHE A 4 9.83 17.08 3.43
N ASN A 5 10.82 17.94 3.14
CA ASN A 5 11.92 17.58 2.25
C ASN A 5 12.79 16.46 2.85
N ILE A 6 13.02 16.51 4.17
CA ILE A 6 13.78 15.48 4.87
C ILE A 6 13.05 14.14 4.76
N PHE A 7 11.75 14.12 5.02
CA PHE A 7 10.94 12.90 4.89
C PHE A 7 10.97 12.35 3.47
N SER A 8 10.73 13.19 2.46
CA SER A 8 10.72 12.77 1.04
C SER A 8 12.07 12.19 0.61
N ILE A 9 13.17 12.85 0.96
CA ILE A 9 14.52 12.36 0.61
C ILE A 9 14.80 11.04 1.31
N THR A 10 14.46 10.91 2.59
CA THR A 10 14.63 9.66 3.34
C THR A 10 13.82 8.53 2.72
N TRP A 11 12.56 8.80 2.34
CA TRP A 11 11.68 7.81 1.74
C TRP A 11 12.18 7.33 0.38
N ILE A 12 12.66 8.26 -0.46
CA ILE A 12 13.30 7.93 -1.73
C ILE A 12 14.58 7.11 -1.52
N ALA A 13 15.41 7.50 -0.56
CA ALA A 13 16.63 6.75 -0.26
C ALA A 13 16.34 5.31 0.19
N ILE A 14 15.33 5.11 1.05
CA ILE A 14 14.87 3.78 1.44
C ILE A 14 14.40 2.98 0.22
N ALA A 15 13.59 3.59 -0.65
CA ALA A 15 13.09 2.94 -1.86
C ALA A 15 14.23 2.50 -2.79
N VAL A 16 15.26 3.35 -2.96
CA VAL A 16 16.45 3.04 -3.76
C VAL A 16 17.24 1.87 -3.15
N VAL A 17 17.44 1.88 -1.83
CA VAL A 17 18.14 0.77 -1.14
C VAL A 17 17.36 -0.54 -1.30
N ILE A 18 16.04 -0.52 -1.10
CA ILE A 18 15.18 -1.70 -1.30
C ILE A 18 15.28 -2.17 -2.75
N PHE A 19 15.17 -1.26 -3.73
CA PHE A 19 15.26 -1.60 -5.15
C PHE A 19 16.55 -2.35 -5.48
N PHE A 20 17.70 -1.85 -5.07
CA PHE A 20 18.98 -2.53 -5.31
C PHE A 20 19.13 -3.83 -4.52
N SER A 21 18.60 -3.89 -3.29
CA SER A 21 18.64 -5.13 -2.50
C SER A 21 17.88 -6.28 -3.16
N LEU A 22 16.83 -5.98 -3.92
CA LEU A 22 16.03 -6.99 -4.62
C LEU A 22 16.76 -7.69 -5.77
N PHE A 23 17.90 -7.16 -6.23
CA PHE A 23 18.77 -7.89 -7.17
C PHE A 23 19.52 -9.04 -6.49
N TYR A 24 19.70 -8.98 -5.17
CA TYR A 24 20.45 -9.98 -4.39
C TYR A 24 19.51 -10.83 -3.52
N VAL A 25 18.41 -10.26 -3.07
CA VAL A 25 17.45 -10.92 -2.17
C VAL A 25 16.10 -10.98 -2.82
N VAL A 26 15.65 -12.18 -3.17
CA VAL A 26 14.29 -12.38 -3.68
C VAL A 26 13.31 -12.30 -2.50
N ALA A 27 12.28 -11.46 -2.63
CA ALA A 27 11.24 -11.33 -1.62
C ALA A 27 10.55 -12.68 -1.36
N PRO A 28 10.43 -13.11 -0.09
CA PRO A 28 10.03 -14.48 0.27
C PRO A 28 8.51 -14.64 0.30
N TYR A 29 7.84 -14.46 -0.85
CA TYR A 29 6.40 -14.70 -0.96
C TYR A 29 6.02 -15.40 -2.26
N GLY A 30 4.80 -15.96 -2.31
CA GLY A 30 4.31 -16.70 -3.47
C GLY A 30 5.17 -17.93 -3.75
N ARG A 31 5.66 -18.09 -4.99
CA ARG A 31 6.54 -19.21 -5.39
C ARG A 31 7.94 -19.15 -4.77
N HIS A 32 8.31 -18.03 -4.17
CA HIS A 32 9.61 -17.80 -3.52
C HIS A 32 9.52 -17.84 -1.99
N LEU A 33 8.48 -18.46 -1.43
CA LEU A 33 8.31 -18.63 0.00
C LEU A 33 9.58 -19.29 0.59
N LYS A 34 10.12 -18.68 1.64
CA LYS A 34 11.32 -19.16 2.36
C LYS A 34 11.02 -19.27 3.84
N GLU A 35 11.63 -20.25 4.49
CA GLU A 35 11.60 -20.36 5.94
C GLU A 35 12.44 -19.26 6.61
N GLY A 36 12.14 -18.95 7.88
CA GLY A 36 12.90 -17.99 8.68
C GLY A 36 12.39 -16.53 8.60
N TRP A 37 11.29 -16.27 7.91
CA TRP A 37 10.69 -14.93 7.81
C TRP A 37 9.49 -14.71 8.75
N GLY A 38 9.41 -15.48 9.82
CA GLY A 38 8.34 -15.43 10.81
C GLY A 38 7.17 -16.36 10.48
N PRO A 39 6.08 -16.27 11.23
CA PRO A 39 4.91 -17.12 11.02
C PRO A 39 4.25 -16.83 9.67
N ASN A 40 3.73 -17.87 9.04
CA ASN A 40 2.98 -17.75 7.81
C ASN A 40 1.49 -17.55 8.09
N VAL A 41 0.84 -16.79 7.22
CA VAL A 41 -0.61 -16.61 7.16
C VAL A 41 -1.11 -17.02 5.78
N SER A 42 -2.41 -17.28 5.64
CA SER A 42 -2.94 -17.56 4.30
C SER A 42 -2.66 -16.39 3.36
N ALA A 43 -2.23 -16.69 2.14
CA ALA A 43 -1.87 -15.65 1.15
C ALA A 43 -3.05 -14.70 0.87
N ARG A 44 -4.29 -15.21 0.88
CA ARG A 44 -5.50 -14.40 0.70
C ARG A 44 -5.69 -13.41 1.84
N PHE A 45 -5.61 -13.86 3.08
CA PHE A 45 -5.72 -12.98 4.24
C PHE A 45 -4.61 -11.93 4.24
N GLY A 46 -3.36 -12.35 4.06
CA GLY A 46 -2.21 -11.44 4.01
C GLY A 46 -2.37 -10.37 2.92
N TRP A 47 -2.86 -10.77 1.74
CA TRP A 47 -3.12 -9.85 0.63
C TRP A 47 -4.19 -8.81 0.96
N VAL A 48 -5.38 -9.26 1.42
CA VAL A 48 -6.47 -8.35 1.81
C VAL A 48 -6.03 -7.42 2.92
N PHE A 49 -5.32 -7.95 3.92
CA PHE A 49 -4.82 -7.17 5.06
C PHE A 49 -3.84 -6.08 4.61
N MET A 50 -2.81 -6.43 3.83
CA MET A 50 -1.77 -5.47 3.44
C MET A 50 -2.25 -4.37 2.49
N GLU A 51 -3.27 -4.66 1.65
CA GLU A 51 -3.83 -3.71 0.68
C GLU A 51 -4.99 -2.88 1.26
N SER A 52 -5.61 -3.32 2.37
CA SER A 52 -6.76 -2.64 2.97
C SER A 52 -6.53 -1.16 3.32
N PRO A 53 -5.33 -0.71 3.75
CA PRO A 53 -5.11 0.70 4.04
C PRO A 53 -5.35 1.62 2.83
N CYS A 54 -5.08 1.15 1.61
CA CYS A 54 -5.30 1.93 0.40
C CYS A 54 -6.77 2.28 0.16
N VAL A 55 -7.68 1.42 0.61
CA VAL A 55 -9.13 1.66 0.52
C VAL A 55 -9.61 2.44 1.74
N VAL A 56 -9.30 1.95 2.94
CA VAL A 56 -9.83 2.50 4.20
C VAL A 56 -9.39 3.94 4.42
N LEU A 57 -8.09 4.22 4.28
CA LEU A 57 -7.58 5.58 4.46
C LEU A 57 -8.16 6.54 3.41
N MET A 58 -8.29 6.08 2.16
CA MET A 58 -8.85 6.92 1.11
C MET A 58 -10.32 7.25 1.36
N LEU A 59 -11.10 6.29 1.88
CA LEU A 59 -12.50 6.53 2.27
C LEU A 59 -12.59 7.50 3.44
N ILE A 60 -11.72 7.37 4.46
CA ILE A 60 -11.68 8.29 5.61
C ILE A 60 -11.36 9.72 5.14
N LEU A 61 -10.34 9.88 4.30
CA LEU A 61 -9.94 11.18 3.76
C LEU A 61 -11.03 11.79 2.90
N ALA A 62 -11.66 11.00 2.03
CA ALA A 62 -12.77 11.44 1.19
C ALA A 62 -13.98 11.87 2.01
N ALA A 63 -14.32 11.13 3.08
CA ALA A 63 -15.41 11.49 3.97
C ALA A 63 -15.16 12.84 4.69
N GLY A 64 -13.91 13.11 5.09
CA GLY A 64 -13.52 14.36 5.74
C GLY A 64 -13.49 15.58 4.81
N THR A 65 -13.40 15.37 3.51
CA THR A 65 -13.26 16.45 2.51
C THR A 65 -14.41 16.46 1.49
N TRP A 66 -15.45 15.69 1.71
CA TRP A 66 -16.52 15.44 0.72
C TRP A 66 -17.16 16.72 0.16
N GLU A 67 -17.43 17.71 1.03
CA GLU A 67 -18.07 18.97 0.63
C GLU A 67 -17.14 19.90 -0.18
N SER A 68 -15.83 19.69 -0.10
CA SER A 68 -14.81 20.51 -0.79
C SER A 68 -14.24 19.85 -2.05
N LEU A 69 -14.68 18.63 -2.38
CA LEU A 69 -14.20 17.91 -3.56
C LEU A 69 -14.66 18.59 -4.85
N ASN A 70 -13.71 18.98 -5.68
CA ASN A 70 -14.01 19.39 -7.04
C ASN A 70 -14.16 18.17 -7.98
N LEU A 71 -14.65 18.41 -9.20
CA LEU A 71 -14.91 17.35 -10.18
C LEU A 71 -13.66 16.51 -10.48
N VAL A 72 -12.51 17.13 -10.62
CA VAL A 72 -11.24 16.44 -10.95
C VAL A 72 -10.83 15.52 -9.79
N GLN A 73 -10.88 16.02 -8.56
CA GLN A 73 -10.59 15.24 -7.36
C GLN A 73 -11.58 14.07 -7.21
N GLY A 74 -12.87 14.29 -7.52
CA GLY A 74 -13.89 13.25 -7.52
C GLY A 74 -13.60 12.14 -8.53
N ILE A 75 -13.15 12.49 -9.74
CA ILE A 75 -12.75 11.51 -10.77
C ILE A 75 -11.54 10.70 -10.30
N PHE A 76 -10.50 11.34 -9.78
CA PHE A 76 -9.33 10.62 -9.25
C PHE A 76 -9.69 9.70 -8.08
N LEU A 77 -10.53 10.14 -7.17
CA LEU A 77 -11.04 9.34 -6.07
C LEU A 77 -11.80 8.09 -6.59
N ALA A 78 -12.68 8.27 -7.57
CA ALA A 78 -13.43 7.17 -8.18
C ALA A 78 -12.50 6.15 -8.86
N LEU A 79 -11.51 6.61 -9.62
CA LEU A 79 -10.51 5.74 -10.25
C LEU A 79 -9.67 4.98 -9.22
N TRP A 80 -9.21 5.67 -8.18
CA TRP A 80 -8.45 5.07 -7.08
C TRP A 80 -9.26 3.99 -6.37
N LEU A 81 -10.47 4.31 -5.94
CA LEU A 81 -11.32 3.36 -5.23
C LEU A 81 -11.70 2.17 -6.11
N THR A 82 -12.03 2.39 -7.38
CA THR A 82 -12.31 1.29 -8.32
C THR A 82 -11.12 0.35 -8.43
N HIS A 83 -9.91 0.88 -8.58
CA HIS A 83 -8.70 0.07 -8.68
C HIS A 83 -8.44 -0.70 -7.39
N TYR A 84 -8.41 -0.02 -6.23
CA TYR A 84 -8.01 -0.66 -4.97
C TYR A 84 -9.10 -1.54 -4.37
N VAL A 85 -10.38 -1.25 -4.54
CA VAL A 85 -11.47 -2.16 -4.16
C VAL A 85 -11.38 -3.46 -4.96
N HIS A 86 -11.16 -3.36 -6.28
CA HIS A 86 -10.95 -4.53 -7.11
C HIS A 86 -9.71 -5.32 -6.67
N ARG A 87 -8.57 -4.65 -6.50
CA ARG A 87 -7.30 -5.26 -6.13
C ARG A 87 -7.31 -5.90 -4.74
N THR A 88 -7.97 -5.27 -3.76
CA THR A 88 -7.99 -5.71 -2.36
C THR A 88 -9.04 -6.81 -2.12
N PHE A 89 -10.25 -6.64 -2.64
CA PHE A 89 -11.39 -7.50 -2.27
C PHE A 89 -11.87 -8.42 -3.39
N ILE A 90 -11.68 -8.09 -4.65
CA ILE A 90 -12.17 -8.91 -5.77
C ILE A 90 -11.07 -9.84 -6.28
N TRP A 91 -9.90 -9.30 -6.59
CA TRP A 91 -8.80 -10.04 -7.18
C TRP A 91 -8.34 -11.25 -6.35
N PRO A 92 -8.18 -11.19 -4.99
CA PRO A 92 -7.74 -12.33 -4.18
C PRO A 92 -8.70 -13.52 -4.20
N TYR A 93 -9.96 -13.28 -4.55
CA TYR A 93 -10.96 -14.33 -4.67
C TYR A 93 -11.08 -14.87 -6.10
N ARG A 94 -10.65 -14.12 -7.10
CA ARG A 94 -10.60 -14.56 -8.50
C ARG A 94 -9.37 -15.40 -8.80
N VAL A 95 -8.28 -15.17 -8.08
CA VAL A 95 -7.01 -15.91 -8.23
C VAL A 95 -7.01 -17.11 -7.31
N ASN A 96 -6.50 -18.24 -7.81
CA ASN A 96 -6.35 -19.43 -6.98
C ASN A 96 -5.22 -19.24 -5.95
N MET A 97 -5.59 -18.87 -4.74
CA MET A 97 -4.72 -18.74 -3.57
C MET A 97 -4.92 -19.89 -2.56
N SER A 98 -5.67 -20.91 -2.93
CA SER A 98 -5.93 -22.05 -2.04
C SER A 98 -4.63 -22.75 -1.66
N GLY A 99 -4.40 -22.95 -0.36
CA GLY A 99 -3.20 -23.59 0.17
C GLY A 99 -1.90 -22.76 0.04
N LYS A 100 -1.96 -21.53 -0.50
CA LYS A 100 -0.79 -20.66 -0.54
C LYS A 100 -0.69 -19.84 0.72
N GLU A 101 0.55 -19.64 1.16
CA GLU A 101 0.89 -18.87 2.36
C GLU A 101 1.82 -17.71 2.02
N MET A 102 1.89 -16.74 2.92
CA MET A 102 2.88 -15.66 2.90
C MET A 102 3.36 -15.38 4.32
N PRO A 103 4.62 -14.94 4.51
CA PRO A 103 5.10 -14.53 5.81
C PRO A 103 4.31 -13.32 6.34
N LEU A 104 3.92 -13.37 7.61
CA LEU A 104 3.23 -12.26 8.28
C LEU A 104 4.08 -10.98 8.27
N THR A 105 5.41 -11.11 8.35
CA THR A 105 6.35 -9.97 8.28
C THR A 105 6.22 -9.21 6.96
N ILE A 106 6.02 -9.90 5.84
CA ILE A 106 5.81 -9.28 4.53
C ILE A 106 4.47 -8.54 4.51
N ALA A 107 3.40 -9.18 5.01
CA ALA A 107 2.07 -8.56 5.08
C ALA A 107 2.08 -7.31 5.97
N LEU A 108 2.75 -7.35 7.14
CA LEU A 108 2.89 -6.20 8.03
C LEU A 108 3.72 -5.08 7.42
N SER A 109 4.85 -5.41 6.80
CA SER A 109 5.70 -4.42 6.13
C SER A 109 4.94 -3.67 5.04
N ALA A 110 4.20 -4.40 4.19
CA ALA A 110 3.38 -3.81 3.14
C ALA A 110 2.20 -3.00 3.71
N PHE A 111 1.58 -3.47 4.79
CA PHE A 111 0.50 -2.74 5.47
C PHE A 111 0.98 -1.37 5.96
N PHE A 112 2.09 -1.30 6.68
CA PHE A 112 2.65 -0.04 7.16
C PHE A 112 3.16 0.84 6.02
N PHE A 113 3.78 0.25 5.00
CA PHE A 113 4.18 0.98 3.80
C PHE A 113 2.98 1.67 3.15
N ASN A 114 1.87 0.98 2.99
CA ASN A 114 0.65 1.53 2.39
C ASN A 114 0.04 2.64 3.26
N ILE A 115 0.01 2.48 4.60
CA ILE A 115 -0.43 3.55 5.50
C ILE A 115 0.39 4.82 5.29
N ILE A 116 1.71 4.71 5.34
CA ILE A 116 2.61 5.85 5.21
C ILE A 116 2.46 6.49 3.83
N THR A 117 2.48 5.69 2.77
CA THR A 117 2.45 6.19 1.39
C THR A 117 1.13 6.87 1.08
N VAL A 118 0.00 6.27 1.42
CA VAL A 118 -1.33 6.84 1.16
C VAL A 118 -1.53 8.11 1.98
N SER A 119 -1.23 8.08 3.28
CA SER A 119 -1.36 9.26 4.16
C SER A 119 -0.49 10.39 3.68
N TYR A 120 0.77 10.12 3.38
CA TYR A 120 1.71 11.14 2.93
C TYR A 120 1.30 11.77 1.59
N THR A 121 0.97 10.96 0.59
CA THR A 121 0.59 11.44 -0.74
C THR A 121 -0.66 12.31 -0.69
N HIS A 122 -1.69 11.90 0.07
CA HIS A 122 -2.97 12.60 0.07
C HIS A 122 -3.07 13.75 1.07
N LEU A 123 -2.27 13.74 2.15
CA LEU A 123 -2.21 14.86 3.09
C LEU A 123 -1.31 16.00 2.60
N THR A 124 -0.36 15.73 1.73
CA THR A 124 0.63 16.72 1.29
C THR A 124 0.31 17.35 -0.07
N LEU A 125 -0.42 16.67 -0.95
CA LEU A 125 -0.81 17.22 -2.25
C LEU A 125 -1.56 18.56 -2.17
N PRO A 126 -2.51 18.78 -1.25
CA PRO A 126 -3.19 20.07 -1.13
C PRO A 126 -2.28 21.22 -0.71
N THR A 127 -1.23 20.94 0.07
CA THR A 127 -0.31 21.96 0.58
C THR A 127 0.77 22.39 -0.43
N ILE A 128 0.96 21.62 -1.50
CA ILE A 128 1.92 21.95 -2.57
C ILE A 128 1.27 22.90 -3.60
N TYR A 129 -0.06 22.87 -3.71
CA TYR A 129 -0.82 23.67 -4.69
C TYR A 129 -1.60 24.83 -4.06
N SER A 130 -1.46 25.08 -2.76
CA SER A 130 -1.96 26.27 -2.07
C SER A 130 -0.83 27.28 -1.89
#